data_f4dddd6c9975d943f951d5c4ce8687b0
#
_entry.id   f4dddd6c9975d943f951d5c4ce8687b0
#
_cell.length_a   1.000
_cell.length_b   1.000
_cell.length_c   1.000
_cell.angle_alpha   90.00
_cell.angle_beta   90.00
_cell.angle_gamma   90.00
#
_symmetry.space_group_name_H-M   'P 1'
#
loop_
_entity.id
_entity.type
_entity.pdbx_description
1 polymer ?
#
loop_
_entity_poly.entity_id
_entity_poly.type
_entity_poly.pdbx_seq_one_letter_code
_entity_poly.pdbx_strand_id
1 'polypeptide(L)'
;MTDISVNGLVKSFELGKNILDGLSFDIAEGERVGILGHNGCGKTTLFRILTGEIDYDEGAVAIASGKRLGLISQIPVYPDGWTTEDVLRDAHRELYAISARLDELAHEMEHDQSDKLLSEYDRLSADFARLGGYDMDTDRNRVANGLDIPQSMREQPFDLLSGGERTRVNLARLILEKTDILLLDEPTNHLDLRATEWLEDYLQHFKGTVLLISHDRYFIDKIAQRCIDISDGKAEFYSGGYSFYVVERQKRFEEKLRKYEKDQAKIEQLTRAAEQMHLWAFMGNDKLHKRAFSMEKRIAKLEQTAKPTEAKKLSAKFSSSDFYGNEVLVCHNVSKAFGDKKLFAGLELNVSGGERIALIGDNGTGKSTLIKMIMQQEMPDEGYIKFGPSVRPAYLPQIIHFSNEERSLLDTMLYDCRCQPQEARDRLAAFGFRGEDVFTPVGALSGGEKSRLRLCMLMGSDINLLILDEPTNHLDIASREWMEDAVSDYSEALLFVSHDRYFIEKFATRIWYLDGGKLLDYRGTYEQMREYLKRQEVFTRTAKAEAKATKPDKSAKKSSPNKEKRIAKIERDIAAMEKQIAALEEAEQENASDYQKLMELGAQKEEINAQLLELYDKWEELSDE
;
A
#
# COMPACT_ATOMS: atom_id res chain seq x y z
N MET A 1 27.89 7.12 8.50
CA MET A 1 28.06 6.27 9.69
C MET A 1 27.08 5.11 9.62
N THR A 2 27.26 4.03 10.39
CA THR A 2 26.31 2.92 10.44
C THR A 2 25.37 3.17 11.60
N ASP A 3 24.04 3.20 11.33
CA ASP A 3 23.04 3.40 12.37
C ASP A 3 22.61 2.08 13.02
N ILE A 4 22.50 1.01 12.22
CA ILE A 4 22.15 -0.32 12.71
C ILE A 4 23.11 -1.34 12.13
N SER A 5 23.66 -2.21 12.98
CA SER A 5 24.49 -3.36 12.57
C SER A 5 23.94 -4.63 13.22
N VAL A 6 23.64 -5.62 12.41
CA VAL A 6 23.18 -6.94 12.83
C VAL A 6 24.18 -7.97 12.32
N ASN A 7 24.66 -8.85 13.21
CA ASN A 7 25.70 -9.81 12.89
C ASN A 7 25.33 -11.19 13.43
N GLY A 8 25.17 -12.16 12.51
CA GLY A 8 24.92 -13.55 12.85
C GLY A 8 23.68 -13.79 13.72
N LEU A 9 22.63 -13.00 13.56
CA LEU A 9 21.44 -13.03 14.41
C LEU A 9 20.67 -14.34 14.22
N VAL A 10 20.47 -15.06 15.32
CA VAL A 10 19.66 -16.28 15.37
C VAL A 10 18.52 -16.11 16.36
N LYS A 11 17.31 -16.52 15.94
CA LYS A 11 16.14 -16.57 16.80
C LYS A 11 15.27 -17.78 16.49
N SER A 12 14.90 -18.53 17.53
CA SER A 12 13.94 -19.62 17.48
C SER A 12 12.85 -19.43 18.54
N PHE A 13 11.63 -19.88 18.26
CA PHE A 13 10.54 -19.97 19.23
C PHE A 13 10.20 -21.42 19.56
N GLU A 14 10.58 -22.36 18.67
CA GLU A 14 10.39 -23.78 18.84
C GLU A 14 11.74 -24.49 18.72
N LEU A 15 11.94 -25.54 19.52
CA LEU A 15 13.15 -26.36 19.48
C LEU A 15 13.40 -26.92 18.06
N GLY A 16 14.51 -26.52 17.45
CA GLY A 16 14.95 -27.03 16.15
C GLY A 16 14.44 -26.29 14.94
N LYS A 17 13.69 -25.17 15.10
CA LYS A 17 13.23 -24.35 13.98
C LYS A 17 13.62 -22.90 14.19
N ASN A 18 14.69 -22.48 13.51
CA ASN A 18 15.11 -21.09 13.50
C ASN A 18 14.22 -20.27 12.57
N ILE A 19 13.68 -19.16 13.07
CA ILE A 19 12.96 -18.15 12.27
C ILE A 19 13.98 -17.20 11.62
N LEU A 20 15.01 -16.82 12.37
CA LEU A 20 16.18 -16.10 11.86
C LEU A 20 17.39 -17.01 12.05
N ASP A 21 18.20 -17.21 11.01
CA ASP A 21 19.29 -18.19 10.97
C ASP A 21 20.59 -17.56 10.46
N GLY A 22 21.28 -16.83 11.35
CA GLY A 22 22.53 -16.18 11.04
C GLY A 22 22.38 -14.89 10.20
N LEU A 23 21.29 -14.14 10.40
CA LEU A 23 21.01 -12.91 9.68
C LEU A 23 22.07 -11.84 9.95
N SER A 24 22.65 -11.27 8.89
CA SER A 24 23.69 -10.23 9.01
C SER A 24 23.47 -9.13 7.98
N PHE A 25 23.43 -7.87 8.43
CA PHE A 25 23.34 -6.69 7.57
C PHE A 25 23.73 -5.42 8.34
N ASP A 26 24.11 -4.40 7.58
CA ASP A 26 24.39 -3.06 8.09
C ASP A 26 23.48 -2.04 7.38
N ILE A 27 23.05 -1.01 8.12
CA ILE A 27 22.24 0.10 7.60
C ILE A 27 22.97 1.40 7.90
N ALA A 28 23.18 2.18 6.84
CA ALA A 28 23.85 3.45 6.92
C ALA A 28 22.89 4.56 7.42
N GLU A 29 23.48 5.62 7.97
CA GLU A 29 22.75 6.82 8.40
C GLU A 29 21.97 7.43 7.23
N GLY A 30 20.69 7.72 7.44
CA GLY A 30 19.81 8.30 6.45
C GLY A 30 19.39 7.33 5.33
N GLU A 31 19.73 6.04 5.43
CA GLU A 31 19.32 5.03 4.46
C GLU A 31 17.86 4.63 4.63
N ARG A 32 17.17 4.38 3.52
CA ARG A 32 15.78 3.88 3.49
C ARG A 32 15.76 2.47 2.95
N VAL A 33 15.43 1.52 3.83
CA VAL A 33 15.54 0.09 3.54
C VAL A 33 14.18 -0.58 3.66
N GLY A 34 13.75 -1.28 2.60
CA GLY A 34 12.57 -2.14 2.60
C GLY A 34 12.94 -3.56 3.04
N ILE A 35 12.24 -4.09 4.04
CA ILE A 35 12.37 -5.48 4.48
C ILE A 35 11.26 -6.31 3.83
N LEU A 36 11.64 -7.23 2.96
CA LEU A 36 10.75 -8.10 2.22
C LEU A 36 10.81 -9.54 2.75
N GLY A 37 9.86 -10.36 2.37
CA GLY A 37 9.78 -11.78 2.71
C GLY A 37 8.35 -12.24 2.94
N HIS A 38 8.10 -13.56 2.91
CA HIS A 38 6.78 -14.13 3.13
C HIS A 38 6.27 -13.91 4.57
N ASN A 39 4.97 -14.12 4.80
CA ASN A 39 4.42 -14.05 6.16
C ASN A 39 5.03 -15.14 7.04
N GLY A 40 5.39 -14.76 8.27
CA GLY A 40 6.04 -15.68 9.22
C GLY A 40 7.56 -15.86 9.05
N CYS A 41 8.23 -15.18 8.10
CA CYS A 41 9.69 -15.27 7.94
C CYS A 41 10.51 -14.48 8.98
N GLY A 42 9.86 -13.82 9.95
CA GLY A 42 10.54 -13.16 11.06
C GLY A 42 10.74 -11.65 10.92
N LYS A 43 10.08 -10.95 9.98
CA LYS A 43 10.20 -9.50 9.78
C LYS A 43 9.85 -8.69 11.04
N THR A 44 8.66 -8.89 11.58
CA THR A 44 8.20 -8.24 12.83
C THR A 44 9.05 -8.67 14.03
N THR A 45 9.50 -9.94 14.07
CA THR A 45 10.41 -10.43 15.10
C THR A 45 11.74 -9.68 15.06
N LEU A 46 12.29 -9.44 13.87
CA LEU A 46 13.50 -8.63 13.70
C LEU A 46 13.31 -7.21 14.27
N PHE A 47 12.19 -6.55 13.97
CA PHE A 47 11.90 -5.22 14.51
C PHE A 47 11.80 -5.21 16.03
N ARG A 48 11.15 -6.20 16.64
CA ARG A 48 11.07 -6.34 18.10
C ARG A 48 12.42 -6.65 18.77
N ILE A 49 13.32 -7.33 18.06
CA ILE A 49 14.69 -7.54 18.54
C ILE A 49 15.46 -6.22 18.47
N LEU A 50 15.31 -5.44 17.39
CA LEU A 50 15.97 -4.13 17.25
C LEU A 50 15.50 -3.13 18.33
N THR A 51 14.24 -3.22 18.77
CA THR A 51 13.72 -2.38 19.88
C THR A 51 14.06 -2.91 21.27
N GLY A 52 14.63 -4.12 21.37
CA GLY A 52 14.90 -4.75 22.64
C GLY A 52 13.68 -5.33 23.37
N GLU A 53 12.53 -5.48 22.68
CA GLU A 53 11.33 -6.12 23.24
C GLU A 53 11.49 -7.64 23.37
N ILE A 54 12.27 -8.25 22.50
CA ILE A 54 12.51 -9.69 22.45
C ILE A 54 14.02 -9.92 22.40
N ASP A 55 14.50 -10.83 23.25
CA ASP A 55 15.89 -11.29 23.22
C ASP A 55 16.13 -12.22 22.03
N TYR A 56 17.37 -12.28 21.55
CA TYR A 56 17.84 -13.18 20.52
C TYR A 56 18.71 -14.30 21.12
N ASP A 57 18.83 -15.42 20.39
CA ASP A 57 19.51 -16.59 20.90
C ASP A 57 21.02 -16.55 20.62
N GLU A 58 21.45 -16.09 19.43
CA GLU A 58 22.84 -15.91 19.03
C GLU A 58 23.03 -14.67 18.18
N GLY A 59 24.26 -14.16 18.10
CA GLY A 59 24.64 -13.04 17.26
C GLY A 59 24.86 -11.75 18.04
N ALA A 60 24.85 -10.61 17.35
CA ALA A 60 24.99 -9.29 17.92
C ALA A 60 24.15 -8.26 17.18
N VAL A 61 23.52 -7.36 17.92
CA VAL A 61 22.79 -6.20 17.38
C VAL A 61 23.38 -4.95 18.01
N ALA A 62 23.76 -3.99 17.18
CA ALA A 62 24.27 -2.70 17.61
C ALA A 62 23.51 -1.56 16.93
N ILE A 63 23.07 -0.59 17.74
CA ILE A 63 22.45 0.65 17.28
C ILE A 63 23.37 1.79 17.66
N ALA A 64 23.50 2.79 16.79
CA ALA A 64 24.36 3.94 17.00
C ALA A 64 23.98 4.68 18.30
N SER A 65 24.98 4.95 19.14
CA SER A 65 24.76 5.60 20.44
C SER A 65 24.15 6.99 20.30
N GLY A 66 23.15 7.29 21.13
CA GLY A 66 22.47 8.58 21.14
C GLY A 66 21.38 8.76 20.08
N LYS A 67 21.12 7.77 19.23
CA LYS A 67 19.99 7.77 18.27
C LYS A 67 18.70 7.31 18.94
N ARG A 68 17.61 8.04 18.68
CA ARG A 68 16.25 7.68 19.13
C ARG A 68 15.61 6.77 18.08
N LEU A 69 15.17 5.59 18.51
CA LEU A 69 14.48 4.61 17.67
C LEU A 69 13.00 4.60 17.96
N GLY A 70 12.16 4.67 16.92
CA GLY A 70 10.71 4.60 17.04
C GLY A 70 10.13 3.42 16.24
N LEU A 71 9.25 2.63 16.86
CA LEU A 71 8.55 1.52 16.23
C LEU A 71 7.04 1.78 16.19
N ILE A 72 6.43 1.70 15.01
CA ILE A 72 4.99 2.00 14.82
C ILE A 72 4.06 1.03 15.57
N SER A 73 4.42 -0.24 15.69
CA SER A 73 3.58 -1.25 16.36
C SER A 73 3.59 -1.12 17.89
N GLN A 74 4.50 -0.33 18.43
CA GLN A 74 4.62 -0.06 19.86
C GLN A 74 3.69 1.08 20.27
N ILE A 75 2.46 0.75 20.67
CA ILE A 75 1.53 1.74 21.24
C ILE A 75 1.74 1.77 22.74
N PRO A 76 2.25 2.91 23.32
CA PRO A 76 2.39 3.05 24.75
C PRO A 76 1.05 2.93 25.48
N VAL A 77 1.08 2.52 26.72
CA VAL A 77 -0.08 2.57 27.60
C VAL A 77 -0.19 4.00 28.13
N TYR A 78 -1.30 4.66 27.84
CA TYR A 78 -1.56 6.01 28.29
C TYR A 78 -2.44 6.00 29.56
N PRO A 79 -2.43 7.06 30.35
CA PRO A 79 -3.32 7.21 31.50
C PRO A 79 -4.80 7.18 31.06
N ASP A 80 -5.66 6.59 31.90
CA ASP A 80 -7.10 6.53 31.65
C ASP A 80 -7.66 7.94 31.41
N GLY A 81 -8.51 8.05 30.38
CA GLY A 81 -9.18 9.30 30.04
C GLY A 81 -8.38 10.27 29.17
N TRP A 82 -7.16 9.92 28.77
CA TRP A 82 -6.42 10.73 27.79
C TRP A 82 -7.15 10.78 26.45
N THR A 83 -7.26 12.00 25.93
CA THR A 83 -7.76 12.21 24.58
C THR A 83 -6.68 11.92 23.53
N THR A 84 -7.10 11.74 22.30
CA THR A 84 -6.17 11.65 21.16
C THR A 84 -5.26 12.89 21.05
N GLU A 85 -5.78 14.06 21.38
CA GLU A 85 -4.99 15.31 21.41
C GLU A 85 -3.92 15.27 22.47
N ASP A 86 -4.20 14.67 23.65
CA ASP A 86 -3.21 14.53 24.72
C ASP A 86 -2.07 13.60 24.29
N VAL A 87 -2.38 12.51 23.57
CA VAL A 87 -1.38 11.60 23.01
C VAL A 87 -0.48 12.32 21.99
N LEU A 88 -1.05 13.16 21.13
CA LEU A 88 -0.26 13.93 20.16
C LEU A 88 0.60 15.01 20.83
N ARG A 89 0.12 15.61 21.92
CA ARG A 89 0.89 16.58 22.73
C ARG A 89 2.04 15.93 23.47
N ASP A 90 1.86 14.68 23.92
CA ASP A 90 2.89 13.93 24.64
C ASP A 90 4.17 13.74 23.80
N ALA A 91 4.06 13.70 22.49
CA ALA A 91 5.21 13.71 21.58
C ALA A 91 6.15 14.91 21.78
N HIS A 92 5.63 16.02 22.27
CA HIS A 92 6.38 17.24 22.57
C HIS A 92 6.56 17.46 24.09
N ARG A 93 6.49 16.41 24.91
CA ARG A 93 6.57 16.49 26.38
C ARG A 93 7.76 17.32 26.86
N GLU A 94 8.94 17.11 26.26
CA GLU A 94 10.16 17.88 26.61
C GLU A 94 9.98 19.38 26.32
N LEU A 95 9.36 19.73 25.19
CA LEU A 95 9.10 21.14 24.82
C LEU A 95 8.08 21.78 25.76
N TYR A 96 7.02 21.07 26.13
CA TYR A 96 6.04 21.57 27.10
C TYR A 96 6.68 21.76 28.49
N ALA A 97 7.57 20.85 28.91
CA ALA A 97 8.30 21.01 30.18
C ALA A 97 9.23 22.22 30.13
N ILE A 98 9.94 22.46 29.02
CA ILE A 98 10.76 23.65 28.84
C ILE A 98 9.90 24.92 28.87
N SER A 99 8.76 24.92 28.14
CA SER A 99 7.84 26.07 28.12
C SER A 99 7.32 26.39 29.52
N ALA A 100 6.85 25.39 30.27
CA ALA A 100 6.38 25.59 31.64
C ALA A 100 7.51 26.15 32.56
N ARG A 101 8.74 25.66 32.39
CA ARG A 101 9.87 26.19 33.16
C ARG A 101 10.25 27.62 32.77
N LEU A 102 10.13 27.97 31.47
CA LEU A 102 10.32 29.36 31.00
C LEU A 102 9.27 30.30 31.60
N ASP A 103 8.01 29.86 31.69
CA ASP A 103 6.93 30.65 32.27
C ASP A 103 7.16 30.85 33.80
N GLU A 104 7.60 29.80 34.53
CA GLU A 104 7.97 29.90 35.91
C GLU A 104 9.14 30.89 36.14
N LEU A 105 10.20 30.75 35.31
CA LEU A 105 11.36 31.64 35.39
C LEU A 105 10.96 33.10 35.06
N ALA A 106 10.09 33.33 34.09
CA ALA A 106 9.59 34.66 33.81
C ALA A 106 8.87 35.29 35.03
N HIS A 107 8.06 34.50 35.75
CA HIS A 107 7.41 34.95 36.99
C HIS A 107 8.41 35.17 38.11
N GLU A 108 9.42 34.27 38.27
CA GLU A 108 10.47 34.46 39.28
C GLU A 108 11.29 35.75 39.01
N MET A 109 11.57 36.04 37.75
CA MET A 109 12.32 37.24 37.30
C MET A 109 11.56 38.58 37.52
N GLU A 110 10.24 38.55 37.68
CA GLU A 110 9.47 39.72 38.08
C GLU A 110 9.89 40.23 39.49
N HIS A 111 10.41 39.33 40.36
CA HIS A 111 10.74 39.61 41.74
C HIS A 111 12.24 39.53 42.05
N ASP A 112 12.99 38.72 41.26
CA ASP A 112 14.44 38.52 41.43
C ASP A 112 15.15 38.50 40.08
N GLN A 113 15.96 39.52 39.79
CA GLN A 113 16.74 39.62 38.53
C GLN A 113 18.18 39.12 38.70
N SER A 114 18.36 37.98 39.36
CA SER A 114 19.70 37.41 39.53
C SER A 114 20.28 36.90 38.21
N ASP A 115 21.60 37.05 38.03
CA ASP A 115 22.32 36.56 36.84
C ASP A 115 22.12 35.06 36.56
N LYS A 116 21.82 34.29 37.60
CA LYS A 116 21.55 32.84 37.51
C LYS A 116 20.22 32.57 36.81
N LEU A 117 19.16 33.28 37.17
CA LEU A 117 17.82 33.13 36.57
C LEU A 117 17.85 33.58 35.12
N LEU A 118 18.54 34.69 34.83
CA LEU A 118 18.74 35.17 33.45
C LEU A 118 19.48 34.14 32.59
N SER A 119 20.58 33.58 33.09
CA SER A 119 21.36 32.60 32.32
C SER A 119 20.61 31.27 32.08
N GLU A 120 19.76 30.84 33.06
CA GLU A 120 18.90 29.67 32.92
C GLU A 120 17.81 29.92 31.89
N TYR A 121 17.16 31.10 31.92
CA TYR A 121 16.12 31.52 30.96
C TYR A 121 16.68 31.57 29.54
N ASP A 122 17.83 32.22 29.34
CA ASP A 122 18.47 32.33 28.03
C ASP A 122 18.83 30.96 27.45
N ARG A 123 19.36 30.07 28.27
CA ARG A 123 19.71 28.70 27.85
C ARG A 123 18.46 27.92 27.43
N LEU A 124 17.42 27.92 28.27
CA LEU A 124 16.19 27.19 28.02
C LEU A 124 15.45 27.79 26.81
N SER A 125 15.45 29.12 26.64
CA SER A 125 14.87 29.80 25.48
C SER A 125 15.60 29.42 24.18
N ALA A 126 16.94 29.38 24.22
CA ALA A 126 17.73 28.92 23.08
C ALA A 126 17.47 27.43 22.76
N ASP A 127 17.37 26.56 23.79
CA ASP A 127 17.03 25.16 23.60
C ASP A 127 15.60 24.98 23.05
N PHE A 128 14.62 25.73 23.55
CA PHE A 128 13.25 25.74 23.06
C PHE A 128 13.17 26.13 21.57
N ALA A 129 13.86 27.21 21.20
CA ALA A 129 13.95 27.63 19.79
C ALA A 129 14.64 26.59 18.91
N ARG A 130 15.77 26.04 19.37
CA ARG A 130 16.56 25.03 18.64
C ARG A 130 15.76 23.75 18.39
N LEU A 131 14.94 23.33 19.34
CA LEU A 131 14.09 22.13 19.26
C LEU A 131 12.78 22.37 18.47
N GLY A 132 12.52 23.62 18.06
CA GLY A 132 11.33 23.99 17.29
C GLY A 132 10.07 24.18 18.12
N GLY A 133 10.23 24.65 19.37
CA GLY A 133 9.12 24.85 20.30
C GLY A 133 8.05 25.84 19.81
N TYR A 134 8.44 26.85 19.04
CA TYR A 134 7.50 27.81 18.44
C TYR A 134 6.60 27.23 17.35
N ASP A 135 7.03 26.13 16.71
CA ASP A 135 6.32 25.49 15.61
C ASP A 135 5.53 24.24 16.04
N MET A 136 5.62 23.83 17.33
CA MET A 136 5.06 22.56 17.82
C MET A 136 3.55 22.40 17.53
N ASP A 137 2.75 23.44 17.64
CA ASP A 137 1.31 23.39 17.37
C ASP A 137 1.02 23.33 15.87
N THR A 138 1.81 24.02 15.07
CA THR A 138 1.72 23.99 13.61
C THR A 138 2.12 22.62 13.08
N ASP A 139 3.23 22.05 13.58
CA ASP A 139 3.69 20.71 13.23
C ASP A 139 2.66 19.65 13.62
N ARG A 140 2.10 19.73 14.84
CA ARG A 140 1.04 18.82 15.29
C ARG A 140 -0.18 18.86 14.37
N ASN A 141 -0.65 20.06 14.03
CA ASN A 141 -1.79 20.24 13.13
C ASN A 141 -1.50 19.75 11.71
N ARG A 142 -0.29 19.99 11.21
CA ARG A 142 0.14 19.51 9.89
C ARG A 142 0.18 17.98 9.81
N VAL A 143 0.78 17.33 10.79
CA VAL A 143 0.90 15.87 10.85
C VAL A 143 -0.48 15.24 11.05
N ALA A 144 -1.29 15.75 11.96
CA ALA A 144 -2.61 15.22 12.21
C ALA A 144 -3.55 15.37 11.00
N ASN A 145 -3.50 16.50 10.31
CA ASN A 145 -4.29 16.71 9.08
C ASN A 145 -3.78 15.82 7.93
N GLY A 146 -2.45 15.63 7.83
CA GLY A 146 -1.84 14.77 6.81
C GLY A 146 -2.22 13.30 6.97
N LEU A 147 -2.37 12.84 8.20
CA LEU A 147 -2.78 11.47 8.52
C LEU A 147 -4.30 11.32 8.72
N ASP A 148 -5.10 12.31 8.30
CA ASP A 148 -6.55 12.30 8.42
C ASP A 148 -7.03 12.02 9.86
N ILE A 149 -6.49 12.78 10.83
CA ILE A 149 -6.94 12.80 12.23
C ILE A 149 -7.77 14.07 12.43
N PRO A 150 -9.09 14.02 12.18
CA PRO A 150 -9.96 15.21 12.28
C PRO A 150 -10.13 15.68 13.72
N GLN A 151 -10.56 16.93 13.91
CA GLN A 151 -10.76 17.52 15.23
C GLN A 151 -11.71 16.70 16.11
N SER A 152 -12.75 16.13 15.52
CA SER A 152 -13.69 15.24 16.24
C SER A 152 -13.04 13.99 16.82
N MET A 153 -12.03 13.44 16.16
CA MET A 153 -11.24 12.30 16.67
C MET A 153 -10.25 12.75 17.74
N ARG A 154 -9.67 13.96 17.62
CA ARG A 154 -8.71 14.48 18.61
C ARG A 154 -9.34 14.67 19.99
N GLU A 155 -10.63 15.01 20.04
CA GLU A 155 -11.39 15.21 21.27
C GLU A 155 -11.89 13.89 21.90
N GLN A 156 -11.81 12.77 21.19
CA GLN A 156 -12.23 11.47 21.70
C GLN A 156 -11.17 10.85 22.63
N PRO A 157 -11.59 10.11 23.68
CA PRO A 157 -10.69 9.29 24.47
C PRO A 157 -9.95 8.28 23.58
N PHE A 158 -8.62 8.18 23.77
CA PHE A 158 -7.78 7.31 22.95
C PHE A 158 -8.21 5.84 23.04
N ASP A 159 -8.71 5.41 24.20
CA ASP A 159 -9.16 4.03 24.43
C ASP A 159 -10.45 3.66 23.70
N LEU A 160 -11.21 4.64 23.22
CA LEU A 160 -12.42 4.40 22.42
C LEU A 160 -12.14 4.29 20.92
N LEU A 161 -10.92 4.59 20.48
CA LEU A 161 -10.52 4.47 19.09
C LEU A 161 -10.44 3.00 18.65
N SER A 162 -10.78 2.75 17.40
CA SER A 162 -10.53 1.46 16.74
C SER A 162 -9.03 1.16 16.64
N GLY A 163 -8.65 -0.10 16.46
CA GLY A 163 -7.24 -0.50 16.32
C GLY A 163 -6.50 0.27 15.21
N GLY A 164 -7.15 0.48 14.07
CA GLY A 164 -6.58 1.24 12.96
C GLY A 164 -6.40 2.72 13.26
N GLU A 165 -7.35 3.34 13.95
CA GLU A 165 -7.25 4.73 14.40
C GLU A 165 -6.13 4.90 15.42
N ARG A 166 -5.98 3.99 16.38
CA ARG A 166 -4.87 3.98 17.33
C ARG A 166 -3.52 3.90 16.63
N THR A 167 -3.38 3.02 15.64
CA THR A 167 -2.15 2.89 14.85
C THR A 167 -1.83 4.18 14.11
N ARG A 168 -2.84 4.85 13.54
CA ARG A 168 -2.71 6.14 12.85
C ARG A 168 -2.25 7.25 13.79
N VAL A 169 -2.85 7.34 14.96
CA VAL A 169 -2.45 8.31 16.00
C VAL A 169 -1.04 8.03 16.51
N ASN A 170 -0.68 6.75 16.72
CA ASN A 170 0.67 6.39 17.12
C ASN A 170 1.73 6.75 16.05
N LEU A 171 1.40 6.56 14.77
CA LEU A 171 2.26 7.02 13.67
C LEU A 171 2.45 8.54 13.72
N ALA A 172 1.37 9.31 13.92
CA ALA A 172 1.46 10.76 14.08
C ALA A 172 2.36 11.16 15.24
N ARG A 173 2.22 10.49 16.39
CA ARG A 173 3.06 10.71 17.57
C ARG A 173 4.55 10.47 17.26
N LEU A 174 4.88 9.33 16.65
CA LEU A 174 6.26 8.99 16.29
C LEU A 174 6.89 10.01 15.32
N ILE A 175 6.12 10.50 14.37
CA ILE A 175 6.55 11.56 13.45
C ILE A 175 6.85 12.87 14.22
N LEU A 176 6.01 13.22 15.18
CA LEU A 176 6.16 14.41 16.02
C LEU A 176 7.34 14.32 17.00
N GLU A 177 7.65 13.13 17.49
CA GLU A 177 8.81 12.88 18.38
C GLU A 177 10.17 13.12 17.71
N LYS A 178 10.20 13.30 16.38
CA LYS A 178 11.43 13.53 15.58
C LYS A 178 12.51 12.48 15.90
N THR A 179 12.13 11.19 15.81
CA THR A 179 13.04 10.06 16.00
C THR A 179 14.11 10.05 14.90
N ASP A 180 15.32 9.53 15.22
CA ASP A 180 16.42 9.43 14.26
C ASP A 180 16.29 8.19 13.37
N ILE A 181 15.72 7.12 13.91
CA ILE A 181 15.52 5.83 13.24
C ILE A 181 14.05 5.45 13.35
N LEU A 182 13.38 5.31 12.20
CA LEU A 182 11.97 4.87 12.11
C LEU A 182 11.89 3.41 11.68
N LEU A 183 11.25 2.59 12.50
CA LEU A 183 10.86 1.22 12.16
C LEU A 183 9.36 1.20 11.87
N LEU A 184 9.00 1.00 10.61
CA LEU A 184 7.62 1.03 10.14
C LEU A 184 7.17 -0.38 9.77
N ASP A 185 6.32 -0.99 10.58
CA ASP A 185 5.72 -2.31 10.32
C ASP A 185 4.31 -2.12 9.78
N GLU A 186 4.13 -2.36 8.48
CA GLU A 186 2.88 -2.20 7.72
C GLU A 186 2.20 -0.82 7.94
N PRO A 187 2.92 0.30 7.72
CA PRO A 187 2.40 1.63 8.04
C PRO A 187 1.21 2.05 7.17
N THR A 188 1.05 1.45 5.99
CA THR A 188 -0.04 1.73 5.06
C THR A 188 -1.34 1.01 5.41
N ASN A 189 -1.30 0.00 6.28
CA ASN A 189 -2.51 -0.63 6.78
C ASN A 189 -3.36 0.40 7.53
N HIS A 190 -4.66 0.46 7.23
CA HIS A 190 -5.61 1.40 7.81
C HIS A 190 -5.48 2.87 7.37
N LEU A 191 -4.53 3.20 6.49
CA LEU A 191 -4.46 4.50 5.83
C LEU A 191 -5.27 4.47 4.54
N ASP A 192 -5.95 5.56 4.23
CA ASP A 192 -6.49 5.78 2.90
C ASP A 192 -5.41 6.28 1.93
N LEU A 193 -5.79 6.44 0.68
CA LEU A 193 -4.84 6.85 -0.36
C LEU A 193 -4.22 8.22 -0.09
N ARG A 194 -4.99 9.18 0.47
CA ARG A 194 -4.48 10.54 0.77
C ARG A 194 -3.47 10.51 1.90
N ALA A 195 -3.77 9.82 3.00
CA ALA A 195 -2.86 9.70 4.13
C ALA A 195 -1.60 8.92 3.75
N THR A 196 -1.72 7.89 2.90
CA THR A 196 -0.58 7.14 2.36
C THR A 196 0.33 8.04 1.52
N GLU A 197 -0.24 8.85 0.62
CA GLU A 197 0.53 9.80 -0.20
C GLU A 197 1.24 10.86 0.64
N TRP A 198 0.57 11.38 1.66
CA TRP A 198 1.17 12.32 2.59
C TRP A 198 2.35 11.68 3.36
N LEU A 199 2.18 10.43 3.81
CA LEU A 199 3.25 9.69 4.49
C LEU A 199 4.45 9.45 3.56
N GLU A 200 4.20 9.13 2.30
CA GLU A 200 5.26 8.99 1.29
C GLU A 200 6.07 10.28 1.14
N ASP A 201 5.37 11.40 0.94
CA ASP A 201 6.01 12.70 0.80
C ASP A 201 6.80 13.08 2.06
N TYR A 202 6.27 12.79 3.24
CA TYR A 202 6.98 12.98 4.50
C TYR A 202 8.27 12.14 4.57
N LEU A 203 8.17 10.82 4.29
CA LEU A 203 9.31 9.91 4.37
C LEU A 203 10.39 10.19 3.32
N GLN A 204 10.01 10.71 2.14
CA GLN A 204 10.99 11.15 1.13
C GLN A 204 11.85 12.31 1.62
N HIS A 205 11.29 13.20 2.46
CA HIS A 205 12.01 14.36 3.00
C HIS A 205 12.59 14.09 4.40
N PHE A 206 12.29 12.93 4.98
CA PHE A 206 12.82 12.55 6.28
C PHE A 206 14.34 12.34 6.22
N LYS A 207 15.08 12.99 7.13
CA LYS A 207 16.55 12.96 7.15
C LYS A 207 17.15 11.80 7.92
N GLY A 208 16.34 11.13 8.74
CA GLY A 208 16.77 9.97 9.52
C GLY A 208 16.73 8.67 8.72
N THR A 209 17.09 7.60 9.38
CA THR A 209 17.11 6.24 8.81
C THR A 209 15.72 5.62 8.89
N VAL A 210 15.29 4.95 7.83
CA VAL A 210 13.98 4.29 7.75
C VAL A 210 14.14 2.82 7.40
N LEU A 211 13.62 1.95 8.25
CA LEU A 211 13.39 0.56 7.93
C LEU A 211 11.89 0.34 7.81
N LEU A 212 11.47 -0.18 6.67
CA LEU A 212 10.05 -0.39 6.44
C LEU A 212 9.77 -1.85 6.06
N ILE A 213 8.78 -2.43 6.70
CA ILE A 213 8.10 -3.65 6.30
C ILE A 213 6.78 -3.21 5.69
N SER A 214 6.52 -3.56 4.45
CA SER A 214 5.24 -3.29 3.80
C SER A 214 4.92 -4.32 2.73
N HIS A 215 3.65 -4.56 2.54
CA HIS A 215 3.13 -5.30 1.40
C HIS A 215 2.64 -4.38 0.27
N ASP A 216 2.65 -3.07 0.49
CA ASP A 216 2.37 -2.07 -0.56
C ASP A 216 3.63 -1.88 -1.43
N ARG A 217 3.58 -2.48 -2.62
CA ARG A 217 4.70 -2.47 -3.59
C ARG A 217 5.02 -1.06 -4.09
N TYR A 218 4.00 -0.24 -4.29
CA TYR A 218 4.16 1.14 -4.73
C TYR A 218 4.84 1.99 -3.65
N PHE A 219 4.43 1.82 -2.40
CA PHE A 219 5.03 2.48 -1.25
C PHE A 219 6.51 2.11 -1.08
N ILE A 220 6.85 0.80 -1.19
CA ILE A 220 8.25 0.34 -1.13
C ILE A 220 9.06 0.96 -2.27
N ASP A 221 8.52 0.95 -3.49
CA ASP A 221 9.24 1.44 -4.67
C ASP A 221 9.53 2.95 -4.59
N LYS A 222 8.61 3.70 -4.00
CA LYS A 222 8.74 5.15 -3.83
C LYS A 222 9.69 5.56 -2.70
N ILE A 223 9.80 4.76 -1.64
CA ILE A 223 10.55 5.11 -0.43
C ILE A 223 11.89 4.38 -0.34
N ALA A 224 11.93 3.07 -0.60
CA ALA A 224 13.10 2.25 -0.37
C ALA A 224 14.18 2.49 -1.43
N GLN A 225 15.41 2.74 -0.97
CA GLN A 225 16.61 2.83 -1.82
C GLN A 225 17.26 1.46 -1.99
N ARG A 226 17.04 0.56 -1.04
CA ARG A 226 17.54 -0.81 -1.00
C ARG A 226 16.48 -1.71 -0.38
N CYS A 227 16.42 -2.96 -0.88
CA CYS A 227 15.57 -4.00 -0.30
C CYS A 227 16.42 -5.11 0.28
N ILE A 228 15.97 -5.65 1.42
CA ILE A 228 16.50 -6.85 2.07
C ILE A 228 15.39 -7.89 2.06
N ASP A 229 15.58 -8.99 1.34
CA ASP A 229 14.64 -10.11 1.31
C ASP A 229 15.06 -11.16 2.35
N ILE A 230 14.18 -11.45 3.30
CA ILE A 230 14.38 -12.47 4.32
C ILE A 230 13.67 -13.73 3.87
N SER A 231 14.48 -14.74 3.47
CA SER A 231 14.00 -16.03 3.02
C SER A 231 14.78 -17.14 3.75
N ASP A 232 14.06 -18.09 4.33
CA ASP A 232 14.64 -19.22 5.10
C ASP A 232 15.63 -18.75 6.19
N GLY A 233 15.29 -17.66 6.89
CA GLY A 233 16.09 -17.08 7.96
C GLY A 233 17.34 -16.32 7.51
N LYS A 234 17.59 -16.19 6.20
CA LYS A 234 18.76 -15.50 5.61
C LYS A 234 18.37 -14.24 4.87
N ALA A 235 19.31 -13.27 4.77
CA ALA A 235 19.13 -12.05 4.03
C ALA A 235 19.73 -12.12 2.63
N GLU A 236 18.94 -11.72 1.62
CA GLU A 236 19.44 -11.36 0.29
C GLU A 236 19.27 -9.87 0.05
N PHE A 237 20.26 -9.22 -0.60
CA PHE A 237 20.33 -7.77 -0.76
C PHE A 237 20.07 -7.35 -2.20
N TYR A 238 19.27 -6.28 -2.37
CA TYR A 238 18.91 -5.71 -3.66
C TYR A 238 19.06 -4.18 -3.63
N SER A 239 19.89 -3.61 -4.52
CA SER A 239 20.21 -2.17 -4.54
C SER A 239 19.19 -1.40 -5.34
N GLY A 240 17.95 -1.30 -4.87
CA GLY A 240 16.86 -0.59 -5.51
C GLY A 240 15.53 -0.82 -4.79
N GLY A 241 14.46 -0.18 -5.28
CA GLY A 241 13.09 -0.36 -4.80
C GLY A 241 12.49 -1.71 -5.21
N TYR A 242 11.17 -1.83 -5.05
CA TYR A 242 10.45 -3.08 -5.31
C TYR A 242 10.54 -3.53 -6.78
N SER A 243 10.40 -2.62 -7.73
CA SER A 243 10.50 -2.93 -9.17
C SER A 243 11.86 -3.52 -9.54
N PHE A 244 12.94 -2.95 -9.00
CA PHE A 244 14.28 -3.51 -9.17
C PHE A 244 14.43 -4.89 -8.53
N TYR A 245 13.90 -5.06 -7.31
CA TYR A 245 13.92 -6.33 -6.59
C TYR A 245 13.29 -7.46 -7.40
N VAL A 246 12.10 -7.24 -7.99
CA VAL A 246 11.38 -8.27 -8.78
C VAL A 246 12.22 -8.73 -9.96
N VAL A 247 12.77 -7.79 -10.74
CA VAL A 247 13.57 -8.11 -11.94
C VAL A 247 14.87 -8.84 -11.56
N GLU A 248 15.58 -8.35 -10.55
CA GLU A 248 16.86 -8.93 -10.15
C GLU A 248 16.67 -10.29 -9.45
N ARG A 249 15.60 -10.46 -8.65
CA ARG A 249 15.25 -11.75 -8.04
C ARG A 249 14.97 -12.80 -9.10
N GLN A 250 14.18 -12.46 -10.12
CA GLN A 250 13.88 -13.36 -11.23
C GLN A 250 15.15 -13.75 -11.97
N LYS A 251 16.01 -12.80 -12.28
CA LYS A 251 17.30 -13.04 -12.92
C LYS A 251 18.20 -13.96 -12.11
N ARG A 252 18.35 -13.71 -10.80
CA ARG A 252 19.14 -14.57 -9.90
C ARG A 252 18.55 -15.98 -9.81
N PHE A 253 17.22 -16.09 -9.79
CA PHE A 253 16.55 -17.39 -9.82
C PHE A 253 16.86 -18.16 -11.11
N GLU A 254 16.76 -17.54 -12.27
CA GLU A 254 17.11 -18.15 -13.56
C GLU A 254 18.58 -18.56 -13.64
N GLU A 255 19.49 -17.73 -13.10
CA GLU A 255 20.91 -18.06 -13.02
C GLU A 255 21.16 -19.28 -12.11
N LYS A 256 20.51 -19.31 -10.92
CA LYS A 256 20.55 -20.46 -10.01
C LYS A 256 20.00 -21.73 -10.69
N LEU A 257 18.89 -21.61 -11.43
CA LEU A 257 18.28 -22.74 -12.16
C LEU A 257 19.18 -23.26 -13.28
N ARG A 258 19.72 -22.38 -14.12
CA ARG A 258 20.66 -22.73 -15.18
C ARG A 258 21.93 -23.42 -14.62
N LYS A 259 22.41 -22.94 -13.46
CA LYS A 259 23.54 -23.58 -12.78
C LYS A 259 23.19 -24.99 -12.32
N TYR A 260 22.03 -25.16 -11.66
CA TYR A 260 21.52 -26.45 -11.22
C TYR A 260 21.38 -27.43 -12.39
N GLU A 261 20.76 -27.03 -13.51
CA GLU A 261 20.61 -27.84 -14.71
C GLU A 261 21.96 -28.28 -15.29
N LYS A 262 22.95 -27.38 -15.33
CA LYS A 262 24.32 -27.72 -15.76
C LYS A 262 25.01 -28.70 -14.80
N ASP A 263 24.81 -28.50 -13.49
CA ASP A 263 25.37 -29.39 -12.47
C ASP A 263 24.72 -30.77 -12.56
N GLN A 264 23.39 -30.85 -12.77
CA GLN A 264 22.67 -32.13 -12.98
C GLN A 264 23.14 -32.86 -14.24
N ALA A 265 23.28 -32.20 -15.38
CA ALA A 265 23.80 -32.78 -16.60
C ALA A 265 25.23 -33.31 -16.40
N LYS A 266 26.05 -32.62 -15.62
CA LYS A 266 27.42 -33.04 -15.29
C LYS A 266 27.43 -34.18 -14.31
N ILE A 267 26.54 -34.26 -13.33
CA ILE A 267 26.33 -35.37 -12.43
C ILE A 267 25.99 -36.63 -13.24
N GLU A 268 24.99 -36.55 -14.13
CA GLU A 268 24.62 -37.69 -14.99
C GLU A 268 25.79 -38.19 -15.83
N GLN A 269 26.57 -37.28 -16.44
CA GLN A 269 27.74 -37.65 -17.23
C GLN A 269 28.81 -38.35 -16.38
N LEU A 270 29.11 -37.81 -15.19
CA LEU A 270 30.10 -38.36 -14.27
C LEU A 270 29.63 -39.72 -13.70
N THR A 271 28.33 -39.88 -13.40
CA THR A 271 27.74 -41.13 -12.89
C THR A 271 27.89 -42.25 -13.93
N ARG A 272 27.48 -41.99 -15.19
CA ARG A 272 27.67 -42.96 -16.28
C ARG A 272 29.14 -43.34 -16.47
N ALA A 273 30.05 -42.36 -16.40
CA ALA A 273 31.48 -42.62 -16.52
C ALA A 273 32.04 -43.42 -15.32
N ALA A 274 31.62 -43.13 -14.10
CA ALA A 274 32.00 -43.85 -12.89
C ALA A 274 31.52 -45.31 -12.93
N GLU A 275 30.26 -45.53 -13.32
CA GLU A 275 29.66 -46.86 -13.49
C GLU A 275 30.46 -47.69 -14.51
N GLN A 276 30.78 -47.12 -15.67
CA GLN A 276 31.61 -47.80 -16.67
C GLN A 276 33.01 -48.13 -16.14
N MET A 277 33.63 -47.20 -15.39
CA MET A 277 34.94 -47.45 -14.78
C MET A 277 34.89 -48.52 -13.70
N HIS A 278 33.81 -48.61 -12.91
CA HIS A 278 33.61 -49.70 -11.95
C HIS A 278 33.47 -51.02 -12.66
N LEU A 279 32.69 -51.13 -13.74
CA LEU A 279 32.56 -52.35 -14.56
C LEU A 279 33.91 -52.79 -15.12
N TRP A 280 34.73 -51.87 -15.63
CA TRP A 280 36.08 -52.22 -16.16
C TRP A 280 37.08 -52.49 -15.03
N ALA A 281 36.94 -51.88 -13.88
CA ALA A 281 37.79 -52.17 -12.72
C ALA A 281 37.58 -53.58 -12.15
N PHE A 282 36.36 -54.10 -12.25
CA PHE A 282 36.03 -55.48 -11.88
C PHE A 282 36.82 -56.51 -12.71
N MET A 283 37.34 -56.10 -13.89
CA MET A 283 38.23 -56.89 -14.74
C MET A 283 39.71 -56.79 -14.35
N GLY A 284 40.08 -56.29 -13.16
CA GLY A 284 41.42 -56.37 -12.58
C GLY A 284 42.28 -55.08 -12.68
N ASN A 285 41.71 -53.89 -12.79
CA ASN A 285 42.45 -52.64 -12.90
C ASN A 285 42.21 -51.66 -11.75
N ASP A 286 43.02 -51.70 -10.70
CA ASP A 286 42.96 -50.85 -9.50
C ASP A 286 43.04 -49.33 -9.77
N LYS A 287 43.68 -48.91 -10.87
CA LYS A 287 43.77 -47.49 -11.23
C LYS A 287 42.41 -46.92 -11.65
N LEU A 288 41.54 -47.74 -12.25
CA LEU A 288 40.18 -47.34 -12.64
C LEU A 288 39.27 -47.19 -11.43
N HIS A 289 39.43 -48.05 -10.40
CA HIS A 289 38.73 -47.85 -9.12
C HIS A 289 39.03 -46.52 -8.47
N LYS A 290 40.29 -46.11 -8.38
CA LYS A 290 40.67 -44.80 -7.81
C LYS A 290 40.10 -43.62 -8.61
N ARG A 291 39.99 -43.77 -9.94
CA ARG A 291 39.38 -42.73 -10.80
C ARG A 291 37.85 -42.64 -10.58
N ALA A 292 37.16 -43.77 -10.48
CA ALA A 292 35.74 -43.85 -10.18
C ALA A 292 35.42 -43.15 -8.83
N PHE A 293 36.14 -43.49 -7.77
CA PHE A 293 35.99 -42.82 -6.47
C PHE A 293 36.28 -41.33 -6.51
N SER A 294 37.23 -40.88 -7.36
CA SER A 294 37.46 -39.44 -7.54
C SER A 294 36.27 -38.74 -8.24
N MET A 295 35.59 -39.46 -9.16
CA MET A 295 34.38 -38.93 -9.81
C MET A 295 33.20 -38.86 -8.84
N GLU A 296 33.00 -39.91 -8.02
CA GLU A 296 31.97 -39.94 -6.97
C GLU A 296 32.12 -38.81 -5.95
N LYS A 297 33.37 -38.49 -5.54
CA LYS A 297 33.63 -37.33 -4.70
C LYS A 297 33.26 -36.01 -5.39
N ARG A 298 33.42 -35.90 -6.71
CA ARG A 298 32.99 -34.73 -7.48
C ARG A 298 31.47 -34.67 -7.60
N ILE A 299 30.82 -35.81 -7.79
CA ILE A 299 29.36 -35.92 -7.79
C ILE A 299 28.80 -35.45 -6.45
N ALA A 300 29.27 -36.01 -5.32
CA ALA A 300 28.85 -35.60 -3.98
C ALA A 300 29.04 -34.11 -3.69
N LYS A 301 30.04 -33.45 -4.30
CA LYS A 301 30.24 -32.00 -4.20
C LYS A 301 29.26 -31.23 -5.04
N LEU A 302 28.85 -31.73 -6.21
CA LEU A 302 27.87 -31.10 -7.08
C LEU A 302 26.43 -31.32 -6.56
N GLU A 303 26.15 -32.45 -5.94
CA GLU A 303 24.84 -32.75 -5.30
C GLU A 303 24.49 -31.84 -4.12
N GLN A 304 25.47 -31.12 -3.55
CA GLN A 304 25.21 -30.11 -2.53
C GLN A 304 24.43 -28.88 -3.05
N THR A 305 24.30 -28.73 -4.38
CA THR A 305 23.51 -27.63 -4.97
C THR A 305 22.02 -28.01 -4.91
N ALA A 306 21.30 -27.46 -3.94
CA ALA A 306 19.86 -27.67 -3.83
C ALA A 306 19.11 -27.13 -5.07
N LYS A 307 18.07 -27.85 -5.50
CA LYS A 307 17.20 -27.38 -6.57
C LYS A 307 16.53 -26.06 -6.14
N PRO A 308 16.67 -24.97 -6.91
CA PRO A 308 15.92 -23.75 -6.62
C PRO A 308 14.43 -24.05 -6.65
N THR A 309 13.74 -23.79 -5.56
CA THR A 309 12.28 -23.93 -5.48
C THR A 309 11.64 -22.62 -5.94
N GLU A 310 10.99 -22.66 -7.08
CA GLU A 310 10.07 -21.59 -7.47
C GLU A 310 8.82 -21.70 -6.58
N ALA A 311 8.36 -20.57 -6.04
CA ALA A 311 7.03 -20.51 -5.45
C ALA A 311 6.05 -20.95 -6.54
N LYS A 312 5.40 -22.11 -6.35
CA LYS A 312 4.53 -22.70 -7.38
C LYS A 312 3.46 -21.70 -7.73
N LYS A 313 3.45 -21.23 -8.98
CA LYS A 313 2.34 -20.40 -9.50
C LYS A 313 1.05 -21.17 -9.30
N LEU A 314 0.14 -20.56 -8.56
CA LEU A 314 -1.19 -21.09 -8.35
C LEU A 314 -1.95 -20.88 -9.67
N SER A 315 -2.55 -21.93 -10.24
CA SER A 315 -3.25 -21.88 -11.53
C SER A 315 -4.77 -21.97 -11.30
N ALA A 316 -5.34 -20.94 -10.75
CA ALA A 316 -6.78 -20.86 -10.56
C ALA A 316 -7.40 -20.04 -11.70
N LYS A 317 -8.49 -20.53 -12.32
CA LYS A 317 -9.23 -19.82 -13.37
C LYS A 317 -10.69 -19.69 -12.96
N PHE A 318 -11.23 -18.47 -13.14
CA PHE A 318 -12.68 -18.28 -13.02
C PHE A 318 -13.39 -18.93 -14.19
N SER A 319 -14.46 -19.69 -13.92
CA SER A 319 -15.42 -20.04 -14.97
C SER A 319 -16.33 -18.83 -15.17
N SER A 320 -16.30 -18.23 -16.35
CA SER A 320 -17.21 -17.16 -16.74
C SER A 320 -18.36 -17.74 -17.54
N SER A 321 -19.58 -17.29 -17.26
CA SER A 321 -20.71 -17.48 -18.17
C SER A 321 -20.88 -16.23 -19.00
N ASP A 322 -21.04 -16.39 -20.31
CA ASP A 322 -21.28 -15.27 -21.22
C ASP A 322 -22.47 -14.43 -20.71
N PHE A 323 -22.27 -13.14 -20.58
CA PHE A 323 -23.31 -12.20 -20.23
C PHE A 323 -24.07 -11.76 -21.48
N TYR A 324 -25.37 -12.08 -21.54
CA TYR A 324 -26.27 -11.64 -22.60
C TYR A 324 -27.09 -10.43 -22.11
N GLY A 325 -26.58 -9.22 -22.32
CA GLY A 325 -27.27 -7.98 -21.97
C GLY A 325 -26.32 -6.78 -21.91
N ASN A 326 -26.85 -5.57 -21.99
CA ASN A 326 -26.02 -4.36 -21.93
C ASN A 326 -25.82 -3.84 -20.49
N GLU A 327 -26.75 -4.13 -19.58
CA GLU A 327 -26.78 -3.58 -18.22
C GLU A 327 -26.62 -4.70 -17.19
N VAL A 328 -25.49 -4.71 -16.48
CA VAL A 328 -25.18 -5.64 -15.39
C VAL A 328 -25.79 -5.14 -14.08
N LEU A 329 -25.64 -3.84 -13.79
CA LEU A 329 -26.09 -3.20 -12.57
C LEU A 329 -26.58 -1.78 -12.87
N VAL A 330 -27.74 -1.41 -12.32
CA VAL A 330 -28.29 -0.05 -12.37
C VAL A 330 -28.62 0.41 -10.97
N CYS A 331 -28.09 1.57 -10.59
CA CYS A 331 -28.44 2.28 -9.37
C CYS A 331 -29.11 3.60 -9.77
N HIS A 332 -30.33 3.84 -9.31
CA HIS A 332 -31.09 5.05 -9.64
C HIS A 332 -31.47 5.80 -8.39
N ASN A 333 -31.03 7.07 -8.31
CA ASN A 333 -31.28 8.01 -7.22
C ASN A 333 -30.99 7.45 -5.82
N VAL A 334 -29.88 6.71 -5.68
CA VAL A 334 -29.54 5.99 -4.45
C VAL A 334 -29.00 6.94 -3.40
N SER A 335 -29.66 6.97 -2.23
CA SER A 335 -29.28 7.79 -1.08
C SER A 335 -29.15 6.94 0.18
N LYS A 336 -28.19 7.27 1.06
CA LYS A 336 -28.01 6.61 2.36
C LYS A 336 -27.46 7.57 3.42
N ALA A 337 -28.06 7.49 4.61
CA ALA A 337 -27.61 8.20 5.80
C ALA A 337 -27.65 7.28 7.03
N PHE A 338 -26.81 7.55 8.02
CA PHE A 338 -26.85 6.92 9.34
C PHE A 338 -26.95 8.00 10.41
N GLY A 339 -28.13 8.13 11.03
CA GLY A 339 -28.43 9.24 11.93
C GLY A 339 -28.25 10.58 11.20
N ASP A 340 -27.44 11.47 11.76
CA ASP A 340 -27.17 12.79 11.16
C ASP A 340 -26.11 12.76 10.04
N LYS A 341 -25.39 11.64 9.90
CA LYS A 341 -24.32 11.50 8.89
C LYS A 341 -24.88 11.02 7.56
N LYS A 342 -24.98 11.94 6.60
CA LYS A 342 -25.27 11.59 5.19
C LYS A 342 -24.00 11.04 4.55
N LEU A 343 -24.08 9.82 4.00
CA LEU A 343 -22.97 9.21 3.28
C LEU A 343 -22.95 9.68 1.83
N PHE A 344 -24.08 9.59 1.15
CA PHE A 344 -24.26 10.07 -0.22
C PHE A 344 -25.75 10.26 -0.53
N ALA A 345 -26.03 11.04 -1.56
CA ALA A 345 -27.39 11.34 -1.99
C ALA A 345 -27.48 11.40 -3.52
N GLY A 346 -28.54 10.76 -4.05
CA GLY A 346 -28.88 10.85 -5.47
C GLY A 346 -27.87 10.20 -6.41
N LEU A 347 -27.26 9.07 -6.03
CA LEU A 347 -26.28 8.40 -6.89
C LEU A 347 -26.96 7.75 -8.10
N GLU A 348 -26.43 8.06 -9.28
CA GLU A 348 -26.79 7.45 -10.57
C GLU A 348 -25.61 6.65 -11.07
N LEU A 349 -25.70 5.32 -11.08
CA LEU A 349 -24.60 4.45 -11.48
C LEU A 349 -25.10 3.35 -12.40
N ASN A 350 -24.29 3.00 -13.38
CA ASN A 350 -24.53 1.86 -14.26
C ASN A 350 -23.24 1.08 -14.48
N VAL A 351 -23.37 -0.24 -14.59
CA VAL A 351 -22.28 -1.15 -14.93
C VAL A 351 -22.68 -1.94 -16.16
N SER A 352 -21.82 -1.95 -17.16
CA SER A 352 -21.99 -2.73 -18.40
C SER A 352 -21.17 -4.02 -18.34
N GLY A 353 -21.47 -4.98 -19.22
CA GLY A 353 -20.70 -6.23 -19.32
C GLY A 353 -19.22 -5.95 -19.65
N GLY A 354 -18.31 -6.66 -18.96
CA GLY A 354 -16.87 -6.54 -19.17
C GLY A 354 -16.21 -5.26 -18.63
N GLU A 355 -16.98 -4.31 -18.03
CA GLU A 355 -16.38 -3.14 -17.39
C GLU A 355 -15.64 -3.51 -16.11
N ARG A 356 -14.49 -2.86 -15.88
CA ARG A 356 -13.66 -3.01 -14.68
C ARG A 356 -13.63 -1.70 -13.91
N ILE A 357 -14.36 -1.66 -12.81
CA ILE A 357 -14.65 -0.43 -12.06
C ILE A 357 -13.98 -0.50 -10.69
N ALA A 358 -13.13 0.49 -10.39
CA ALA A 358 -12.60 0.70 -9.06
C ALA A 358 -13.45 1.72 -8.30
N LEU A 359 -13.97 1.35 -7.13
CA LEU A 359 -14.62 2.28 -6.20
C LEU A 359 -13.60 2.75 -5.17
N ILE A 360 -13.25 4.04 -5.25
CA ILE A 360 -12.21 4.68 -4.46
C ILE A 360 -12.80 5.83 -3.64
N GLY A 361 -12.17 6.17 -2.55
CA GLY A 361 -12.56 7.31 -1.67
C GLY A 361 -11.94 7.15 -0.30
N ASP A 362 -12.00 8.20 0.51
CA ASP A 362 -11.45 8.22 1.86
C ASP A 362 -12.16 7.22 2.79
N ASN A 363 -11.57 6.94 3.95
CA ASN A 363 -12.18 6.05 4.92
C ASN A 363 -13.48 6.66 5.48
N GLY A 364 -14.51 5.82 5.65
CA GLY A 364 -15.81 6.25 6.17
C GLY A 364 -16.70 7.04 5.21
N THR A 365 -16.36 7.12 3.91
CA THR A 365 -17.19 7.76 2.87
C THR A 365 -18.40 6.91 2.44
N GLY A 366 -18.43 5.63 2.82
CA GLY A 366 -19.56 4.74 2.51
C GLY A 366 -19.32 3.73 1.40
N LYS A 367 -18.07 3.48 0.99
CA LYS A 367 -17.70 2.49 -0.04
C LYS A 367 -18.29 1.11 0.25
N SER A 368 -17.97 0.52 1.40
CA SER A 368 -18.49 -0.80 1.79
C SER A 368 -19.99 -0.79 2.02
N THR A 369 -20.59 0.34 2.42
CA THR A 369 -22.06 0.49 2.51
C THR A 369 -22.69 0.42 1.13
N LEU A 370 -22.11 1.08 0.12
CA LEU A 370 -22.59 1.00 -1.25
C LEU A 370 -22.50 -0.44 -1.78
N ILE A 371 -21.40 -1.15 -1.54
CA ILE A 371 -21.26 -2.57 -1.90
C ILE A 371 -22.32 -3.43 -1.20
N LYS A 372 -22.54 -3.25 0.11
CA LYS A 372 -23.58 -3.98 0.86
C LYS A 372 -24.98 -3.72 0.30
N MET A 373 -25.28 -2.49 -0.13
CA MET A 373 -26.55 -2.19 -0.77
C MET A 373 -26.65 -2.84 -2.16
N ILE A 374 -25.60 -2.84 -2.94
CA ILE A 374 -25.53 -3.57 -4.23
C ILE A 374 -25.80 -5.07 -3.98
N MET A 375 -25.22 -5.65 -2.93
CA MET A 375 -25.44 -7.05 -2.54
C MET A 375 -26.77 -7.28 -1.80
N GLN A 376 -27.64 -6.27 -1.68
CA GLN A 376 -28.95 -6.34 -1.01
C GLN A 376 -28.87 -6.76 0.47
N GLN A 377 -27.72 -6.55 1.11
CA GLN A 377 -27.53 -6.76 2.55
C GLN A 377 -27.98 -5.54 3.37
N GLU A 378 -28.04 -4.38 2.73
CA GLU A 378 -28.52 -3.09 3.25
C GLU A 378 -29.51 -2.50 2.25
N MET A 379 -30.54 -1.79 2.74
CA MET A 379 -31.49 -1.10 1.87
C MET A 379 -31.09 0.38 1.72
N PRO A 380 -31.22 0.96 0.52
CA PRO A 380 -31.11 2.41 0.35
C PRO A 380 -32.27 3.11 1.06
N ASP A 381 -32.04 4.34 1.51
CA ASP A 381 -33.09 5.17 2.10
C ASP A 381 -33.99 5.77 1.02
N GLU A 382 -33.41 6.09 -0.16
CA GLU A 382 -34.12 6.52 -1.37
C GLU A 382 -33.53 5.84 -2.59
N GLY A 383 -34.34 5.74 -3.66
CA GLY A 383 -33.92 5.12 -4.91
C GLY A 383 -33.99 3.60 -4.92
N TYR A 384 -33.37 2.98 -5.93
CA TYR A 384 -33.33 1.52 -6.06
C TYR A 384 -32.05 1.04 -6.74
N ILE A 385 -31.69 -0.21 -6.45
CA ILE A 385 -30.56 -0.93 -7.07
C ILE A 385 -31.10 -2.19 -7.70
N LYS A 386 -30.76 -2.43 -8.99
CA LYS A 386 -31.25 -3.56 -9.75
C LYS A 386 -30.14 -4.23 -10.55
N PHE A 387 -30.05 -5.54 -10.47
CA PHE A 387 -29.24 -6.36 -11.37
C PHE A 387 -29.97 -6.67 -12.66
N GLY A 388 -29.23 -6.82 -13.73
CA GLY A 388 -29.76 -7.38 -14.98
C GLY A 388 -30.31 -8.80 -14.78
N PRO A 389 -31.26 -9.25 -15.62
CA PRO A 389 -32.00 -10.51 -15.39
C PRO A 389 -31.13 -11.77 -15.41
N SER A 390 -29.98 -11.77 -16.06
CA SER A 390 -29.03 -12.90 -16.16
C SER A 390 -27.80 -12.75 -15.28
N VAL A 391 -27.75 -11.72 -14.41
CA VAL A 391 -26.57 -11.43 -13.58
C VAL A 391 -26.47 -12.43 -12.43
N ARG A 392 -25.26 -13.01 -12.30
CA ARG A 392 -24.88 -13.90 -11.18
C ARG A 392 -23.71 -13.25 -10.46
N PRO A 393 -23.99 -12.47 -9.39
CA PRO A 393 -22.96 -11.79 -8.65
C PRO A 393 -22.21 -12.76 -7.73
N ALA A 394 -20.88 -12.58 -7.65
CA ALA A 394 -20.03 -13.18 -6.63
C ALA A 394 -19.38 -12.08 -5.79
N TYR A 395 -19.39 -12.24 -4.48
CA TYR A 395 -18.90 -11.23 -3.55
C TYR A 395 -17.83 -11.77 -2.61
N LEU A 396 -16.69 -11.11 -2.60
CA LEU A 396 -15.63 -11.29 -1.61
C LEU A 396 -15.69 -10.10 -0.63
N PRO A 397 -16.19 -10.31 0.59
CA PRO A 397 -16.25 -9.25 1.61
C PRO A 397 -14.86 -9.00 2.23
N GLN A 398 -14.67 -7.80 2.78
CA GLN A 398 -13.45 -7.42 3.52
C GLN A 398 -13.20 -8.34 4.72
N ILE A 399 -14.24 -8.67 5.50
CA ILE A 399 -14.16 -9.62 6.61
C ILE A 399 -14.88 -10.89 6.21
N ILE A 400 -14.17 -11.99 6.18
CA ILE A 400 -14.69 -13.29 5.74
C ILE A 400 -15.12 -14.09 6.95
N HIS A 401 -16.39 -14.42 7.00
CA HIS A 401 -16.99 -15.32 7.97
C HIS A 401 -17.40 -16.62 7.30
N PHE A 402 -17.10 -17.72 7.95
CA PHE A 402 -17.56 -19.05 7.54
C PHE A 402 -18.65 -19.53 8.51
N SER A 403 -19.60 -20.29 7.98
CA SER A 403 -20.74 -20.79 8.75
C SER A 403 -20.34 -21.69 9.93
N ASN A 404 -19.22 -22.38 9.79
CA ASN A 404 -18.64 -23.23 10.83
C ASN A 404 -17.11 -23.24 10.70
N GLU A 405 -16.44 -22.60 11.64
CA GLU A 405 -14.96 -22.49 11.64
C GLU A 405 -14.26 -23.76 12.14
N GLU A 406 -14.97 -24.70 12.74
CA GLU A 406 -14.42 -25.99 13.18
C GLU A 406 -14.31 -27.00 12.04
N ARG A 407 -15.03 -26.79 10.93
CA ARG A 407 -14.97 -27.68 9.76
C ARG A 407 -13.60 -27.60 9.07
N SER A 408 -13.20 -28.74 8.50
CA SER A 408 -12.04 -28.76 7.61
C SER A 408 -12.31 -27.99 6.31
N LEU A 409 -11.25 -27.59 5.60
CA LEU A 409 -11.35 -26.97 4.29
C LEU A 409 -12.15 -27.87 3.33
N LEU A 410 -11.83 -29.16 3.34
CA LEU A 410 -12.51 -30.13 2.49
C LEU A 410 -14.01 -30.22 2.80
N ASP A 411 -14.38 -30.36 4.07
CA ASP A 411 -15.77 -30.40 4.47
C ASP A 411 -16.52 -29.11 4.11
N THR A 412 -15.88 -27.96 4.29
CA THR A 412 -16.46 -26.65 3.90
C THR A 412 -16.78 -26.63 2.40
N MET A 413 -15.87 -27.11 1.55
CA MET A 413 -16.11 -27.23 0.11
C MET A 413 -17.26 -28.20 -0.22
N LEU A 414 -17.32 -29.34 0.46
CA LEU A 414 -18.36 -30.34 0.23
C LEU A 414 -19.75 -29.83 0.62
N TYR A 415 -19.87 -29.19 1.79
CA TYR A 415 -21.16 -28.77 2.33
C TYR A 415 -21.65 -27.43 1.76
N ASP A 416 -20.76 -26.44 1.66
CA ASP A 416 -21.13 -25.08 1.27
C ASP A 416 -21.16 -24.91 -0.27
N CYS A 417 -20.23 -25.55 -1.01
CA CYS A 417 -20.18 -25.52 -2.47
C CYS A 417 -20.88 -26.70 -3.14
N ARG A 418 -21.28 -27.72 -2.37
CA ARG A 418 -21.94 -28.94 -2.87
C ARG A 418 -21.17 -29.64 -4.00
N CYS A 419 -19.84 -29.56 -4.00
CA CYS A 419 -18.99 -30.20 -5.00
C CYS A 419 -18.63 -31.64 -4.60
N GLN A 420 -18.21 -32.44 -5.60
CA GLN A 420 -17.75 -33.82 -5.34
C GLN A 420 -16.38 -33.82 -4.62
N PRO A 421 -16.05 -34.85 -3.83
CA PRO A 421 -14.81 -34.88 -3.05
C PRO A 421 -13.53 -34.71 -3.88
N GLN A 422 -13.47 -35.28 -5.07
CA GLN A 422 -12.31 -35.12 -5.96
C GLN A 422 -12.22 -33.69 -6.49
N GLU A 423 -13.32 -33.13 -6.94
CA GLU A 423 -13.41 -31.75 -7.41
C GLU A 423 -13.02 -30.75 -6.31
N ALA A 424 -13.47 -30.96 -5.07
CA ALA A 424 -13.10 -30.15 -3.93
C ALA A 424 -11.58 -30.16 -3.69
N ARG A 425 -10.95 -31.35 -3.75
CA ARG A 425 -9.48 -31.49 -3.62
C ARG A 425 -8.72 -30.84 -4.76
N ASP A 426 -9.19 -30.98 -5.98
CA ASP A 426 -8.54 -30.40 -7.16
C ASP A 426 -8.63 -28.85 -7.11
N ARG A 427 -9.76 -28.30 -6.72
CA ARG A 427 -9.94 -26.87 -6.50
C ARG A 427 -9.06 -26.36 -5.36
N LEU A 428 -9.08 -27.01 -4.19
CA LEU A 428 -8.24 -26.63 -3.05
C LEU A 428 -6.75 -26.67 -3.42
N ALA A 429 -6.33 -27.70 -4.17
CA ALA A 429 -4.94 -27.83 -4.64
C ALA A 429 -4.52 -26.72 -5.60
N ALA A 430 -5.44 -26.23 -6.47
CA ALA A 430 -5.21 -25.07 -7.34
C ALA A 430 -5.01 -23.78 -6.54
N PHE A 431 -5.59 -23.68 -5.34
CA PHE A 431 -5.46 -22.55 -4.41
C PHE A 431 -4.36 -22.74 -3.36
N GLY A 432 -3.52 -23.78 -3.53
CA GLY A 432 -2.35 -24.03 -2.69
C GLY A 432 -2.58 -24.88 -1.46
N PHE A 433 -3.82 -25.32 -1.20
CA PHE A 433 -4.12 -26.24 -0.09
C PHE A 433 -3.93 -27.69 -0.55
N ARG A 434 -2.88 -28.36 -0.06
CA ARG A 434 -2.46 -29.69 -0.55
C ARG A 434 -2.21 -30.66 0.60
N GLY A 435 -2.33 -31.95 0.30
CA GLY A 435 -2.04 -33.01 1.25
C GLY A 435 -2.87 -32.88 2.52
N GLU A 436 -2.21 -32.73 3.67
CA GLU A 436 -2.85 -32.60 4.99
C GLU A 436 -3.52 -31.25 5.21
N ASP A 437 -3.14 -30.19 4.45
CA ASP A 437 -3.73 -28.86 4.61
C ASP A 437 -5.24 -28.89 4.42
N VAL A 438 -5.76 -29.78 3.57
CA VAL A 438 -7.21 -29.86 3.29
C VAL A 438 -8.04 -30.27 4.51
N PHE A 439 -7.43 -30.86 5.53
CA PHE A 439 -8.05 -31.27 6.77
C PHE A 439 -7.91 -30.22 7.88
N THR A 440 -7.19 -29.11 7.63
CA THR A 440 -7.06 -28.03 8.59
C THR A 440 -8.43 -27.39 8.85
N PRO A 441 -8.79 -27.11 10.12
CA PRO A 441 -10.00 -26.35 10.43
C PRO A 441 -9.93 -24.92 9.87
N VAL A 442 -11.04 -24.43 9.33
CA VAL A 442 -11.12 -23.07 8.75
C VAL A 442 -10.74 -21.98 9.77
N GLY A 443 -11.08 -22.19 11.06
CA GLY A 443 -10.72 -21.26 12.13
C GLY A 443 -9.22 -21.10 12.35
N ALA A 444 -8.41 -22.11 12.02
CA ALA A 444 -6.96 -22.06 12.16
C ALA A 444 -6.25 -21.33 11.01
N LEU A 445 -6.98 -20.97 9.94
CA LEU A 445 -6.42 -20.25 8.80
C LEU A 445 -6.11 -18.80 9.12
N SER A 446 -5.00 -18.30 8.59
CA SER A 446 -4.70 -16.87 8.54
C SER A 446 -5.74 -16.12 7.68
N GLY A 447 -5.82 -14.78 7.82
CA GLY A 447 -6.73 -13.96 7.02
C GLY A 447 -6.53 -14.15 5.50
N GLY A 448 -5.28 -14.22 5.05
CA GLY A 448 -4.96 -14.48 3.65
C GLY A 448 -5.38 -15.86 3.15
N GLU A 449 -5.27 -16.88 3.98
CA GLU A 449 -5.74 -18.24 3.67
C GLU A 449 -7.26 -18.32 3.65
N LYS A 450 -7.95 -17.62 4.56
CA LYS A 450 -9.41 -17.47 4.53
C LYS A 450 -9.87 -16.81 3.22
N SER A 451 -9.16 -15.78 2.76
CA SER A 451 -9.44 -15.12 1.47
C SER A 451 -9.23 -16.07 0.29
N ARG A 452 -8.15 -16.85 0.29
CA ARG A 452 -7.89 -17.87 -0.74
C ARG A 452 -8.97 -18.96 -0.76
N LEU A 453 -9.39 -19.44 0.40
CA LEU A 453 -10.47 -20.43 0.50
C LEU A 453 -11.80 -19.85 -0.03
N ARG A 454 -12.14 -18.62 0.35
CA ARG A 454 -13.37 -17.97 -0.12
C ARG A 454 -13.39 -17.80 -1.62
N LEU A 455 -12.28 -17.38 -2.22
CA LEU A 455 -12.14 -17.30 -3.68
C LEU A 455 -12.26 -18.67 -4.34
N CYS A 456 -11.64 -19.71 -3.77
CA CYS A 456 -11.78 -21.09 -4.24
C CYS A 456 -13.27 -21.50 -4.31
N MET A 457 -14.06 -21.10 -3.33
CA MET A 457 -15.51 -21.36 -3.30
C MET A 457 -16.25 -20.58 -4.40
N LEU A 458 -15.91 -19.29 -4.61
CA LEU A 458 -16.54 -18.43 -5.61
C LEU A 458 -16.22 -18.86 -7.05
N MET A 459 -14.98 -19.27 -7.33
CA MET A 459 -14.55 -19.67 -8.68
C MET A 459 -15.21 -20.97 -9.20
N GLY A 460 -15.88 -21.69 -8.35
CA GLY A 460 -16.65 -22.87 -8.74
C GLY A 460 -18.03 -22.57 -9.34
N SER A 461 -18.43 -21.32 -9.38
CA SER A 461 -19.75 -20.89 -9.87
C SER A 461 -19.59 -20.17 -11.22
N ASP A 462 -20.59 -20.32 -12.09
CA ASP A 462 -20.69 -19.51 -13.30
C ASP A 462 -21.09 -18.08 -12.91
N ILE A 463 -20.12 -17.18 -12.84
CA ILE A 463 -20.30 -15.79 -12.44
C ILE A 463 -20.04 -14.84 -13.60
N ASN A 464 -20.80 -13.74 -13.64
CA ASN A 464 -20.62 -12.69 -14.65
C ASN A 464 -20.54 -11.27 -14.04
N LEU A 465 -20.58 -11.16 -12.71
CA LEU A 465 -20.23 -9.98 -11.95
C LEU A 465 -19.41 -10.39 -10.72
N LEU A 466 -18.15 -9.98 -10.67
CA LEU A 466 -17.29 -10.19 -9.51
C LEU A 466 -17.16 -8.90 -8.72
N ILE A 467 -17.51 -8.95 -7.43
CA ILE A 467 -17.41 -7.82 -6.52
C ILE A 467 -16.37 -8.15 -5.44
N LEU A 468 -15.35 -7.30 -5.31
CA LEU A 468 -14.26 -7.49 -4.36
C LEU A 468 -14.19 -6.28 -3.42
N ASP A 469 -14.27 -6.51 -2.11
CA ASP A 469 -14.12 -5.45 -1.08
C ASP A 469 -12.78 -5.63 -0.37
N GLU A 470 -11.81 -4.77 -0.69
CA GLU A 470 -10.42 -4.78 -0.20
C GLU A 470 -9.73 -6.16 -0.33
N PRO A 471 -9.68 -6.75 -1.55
CA PRO A 471 -9.23 -8.12 -1.74
C PRO A 471 -7.75 -8.35 -1.43
N THR A 472 -6.94 -7.30 -1.42
CA THR A 472 -5.49 -7.35 -1.18
C THR A 472 -5.11 -7.09 0.28
N ASN A 473 -6.08 -6.77 1.14
CA ASN A 473 -5.82 -6.52 2.56
C ASN A 473 -5.33 -7.78 3.27
N HIS A 474 -4.33 -7.62 4.13
CA HIS A 474 -3.69 -8.69 4.91
C HIS A 474 -3.03 -9.80 4.08
N LEU A 475 -2.95 -9.65 2.74
CA LEU A 475 -2.23 -10.56 1.88
C LEU A 475 -0.75 -10.17 1.81
N ASP A 476 0.13 -11.16 1.88
CA ASP A 476 1.53 -10.97 1.53
C ASP A 476 1.69 -10.78 0.01
N ILE A 477 2.88 -10.34 -0.40
CA ILE A 477 3.15 -10.01 -1.81
C ILE A 477 2.86 -11.19 -2.74
N ALA A 478 3.24 -12.42 -2.36
CA ALA A 478 3.01 -13.62 -3.17
C ALA A 478 1.51 -13.94 -3.33
N SER A 479 0.72 -13.74 -2.25
CA SER A 479 -0.73 -13.93 -2.29
C SER A 479 -1.43 -12.83 -3.10
N ARG A 480 -0.90 -11.59 -3.08
CA ARG A 480 -1.39 -10.50 -3.94
C ARG A 480 -1.14 -10.77 -5.41
N GLU A 481 0.07 -11.19 -5.78
CA GLU A 481 0.42 -11.56 -7.16
C GLU A 481 -0.49 -12.68 -7.67
N TRP A 482 -0.71 -13.69 -6.84
CA TRP A 482 -1.64 -14.76 -7.18
C TRP A 482 -3.08 -14.26 -7.37
N MET A 483 -3.58 -13.37 -6.49
CA MET A 483 -4.91 -12.76 -6.62
C MET A 483 -5.04 -12.00 -7.94
N GLU A 484 -4.00 -11.25 -8.29
CA GLU A 484 -3.96 -10.50 -9.54
C GLU A 484 -3.98 -11.41 -10.76
N ASP A 485 -3.22 -12.51 -10.74
CA ASP A 485 -3.22 -13.49 -11.82
C ASP A 485 -4.62 -14.12 -11.98
N ALA A 486 -5.28 -14.46 -10.86
CA ALA A 486 -6.63 -15.00 -10.88
C ALA A 486 -7.67 -14.01 -11.46
N VAL A 487 -7.58 -12.72 -11.07
CA VAL A 487 -8.47 -11.65 -11.58
C VAL A 487 -8.14 -11.28 -13.02
N SER A 488 -6.88 -11.41 -13.47
CA SER A 488 -6.47 -11.11 -14.85
C SER A 488 -7.14 -12.03 -15.86
N ASP A 489 -7.35 -13.30 -15.50
CA ASP A 489 -8.01 -14.29 -16.34
C ASP A 489 -9.55 -14.11 -16.40
N TYR A 490 -10.13 -13.25 -15.54
CA TYR A 490 -11.57 -12.98 -15.53
C TYR A 490 -11.94 -11.88 -16.52
N SER A 491 -12.82 -12.18 -17.49
CA SER A 491 -13.18 -11.29 -18.61
C SER A 491 -14.45 -10.49 -18.39
N GLU A 492 -15.29 -10.90 -17.44
CA GLU A 492 -16.61 -10.31 -17.20
C GLU A 492 -16.54 -9.05 -16.31
N ALA A 493 -17.70 -8.52 -15.91
CA ALA A 493 -17.79 -7.30 -15.13
C ALA A 493 -17.12 -7.45 -13.75
N LEU A 494 -16.24 -6.50 -13.42
CA LEU A 494 -15.52 -6.43 -12.15
C LEU A 494 -15.78 -5.10 -11.46
N LEU A 495 -16.30 -5.15 -10.23
CA LEU A 495 -16.41 -4.00 -9.34
C LEU A 495 -15.57 -4.26 -8.09
N PHE A 496 -14.64 -3.38 -7.76
CA PHE A 496 -13.79 -3.60 -6.61
C PHE A 496 -13.52 -2.32 -5.82
N VAL A 497 -13.39 -2.47 -4.50
CA VAL A 497 -12.87 -1.46 -3.60
C VAL A 497 -11.43 -1.85 -3.29
N SER A 498 -10.49 -0.95 -3.45
CA SER A 498 -9.10 -1.20 -3.04
C SER A 498 -8.37 0.10 -2.73
N HIS A 499 -7.44 0.01 -1.77
CA HIS A 499 -6.43 1.02 -1.50
C HIS A 499 -5.06 0.67 -2.12
N ASP A 500 -4.94 -0.52 -2.71
CA ASP A 500 -3.75 -0.96 -3.43
C ASP A 500 -3.69 -0.31 -4.83
N ARG A 501 -2.83 0.70 -4.96
CA ARG A 501 -2.67 1.46 -6.22
C ARG A 501 -2.22 0.57 -7.37
N TYR A 502 -1.39 -0.43 -7.10
CA TYR A 502 -0.93 -1.36 -8.12
C TYR A 502 -2.08 -2.20 -8.67
N PHE A 503 -2.97 -2.65 -7.79
CA PHE A 503 -4.19 -3.37 -8.18
C PHE A 503 -5.15 -2.48 -8.98
N ILE A 504 -5.35 -1.23 -8.53
CA ILE A 504 -6.20 -0.26 -9.22
C ILE A 504 -5.66 0.02 -10.64
N GLU A 505 -4.36 0.34 -10.77
CA GLU A 505 -3.71 0.66 -12.04
C GLU A 505 -3.78 -0.52 -13.04
N LYS A 506 -3.61 -1.75 -12.52
CA LYS A 506 -3.60 -2.97 -13.33
C LYS A 506 -4.99 -3.33 -13.87
N PHE A 507 -6.05 -3.08 -13.10
CA PHE A 507 -7.38 -3.61 -13.42
C PHE A 507 -8.42 -2.55 -13.75
N ALA A 508 -8.36 -1.34 -13.20
CA ALA A 508 -9.40 -0.35 -13.42
C ALA A 508 -9.33 0.28 -14.82
N THR A 509 -10.45 0.26 -15.51
CA THR A 509 -10.67 1.02 -16.75
C THR A 509 -11.62 2.20 -16.53
N ARG A 510 -12.33 2.19 -15.40
CA ARG A 510 -13.29 3.21 -14.95
C ARG A 510 -13.20 3.35 -13.43
N ILE A 511 -13.27 4.56 -12.93
CA ILE A 511 -13.09 4.85 -11.51
C ILE A 511 -14.31 5.59 -10.99
N TRP A 512 -14.88 5.08 -9.93
CA TRP A 512 -15.89 5.74 -9.11
C TRP A 512 -15.21 6.33 -7.88
N TYR A 513 -15.02 7.63 -7.88
CA TYR A 513 -14.39 8.34 -6.78
C TYR A 513 -15.46 8.97 -5.88
N LEU A 514 -15.57 8.46 -4.64
CA LEU A 514 -16.56 8.90 -3.65
C LEU A 514 -15.90 9.88 -2.67
N ASP A 515 -16.28 11.15 -2.75
CA ASP A 515 -15.78 12.22 -1.90
C ASP A 515 -16.90 13.18 -1.48
N GLY A 516 -16.96 13.54 -0.18
CA GLY A 516 -17.94 14.50 0.36
C GLY A 516 -19.40 14.18 0.05
N GLY A 517 -19.76 12.89 -0.07
CA GLY A 517 -21.11 12.43 -0.39
C GLY A 517 -21.50 12.53 -1.87
N LYS A 518 -20.56 12.90 -2.73
CA LYS A 518 -20.69 12.92 -4.19
C LYS A 518 -19.83 11.85 -4.81
N LEU A 519 -20.26 11.29 -5.92
CA LEU A 519 -19.50 10.33 -6.68
C LEU A 519 -19.10 10.95 -8.02
N LEU A 520 -17.81 10.95 -8.30
CA LEU A 520 -17.23 11.29 -9.60
C LEU A 520 -17.03 9.99 -10.38
N ASP A 521 -17.66 9.88 -11.53
CA ASP A 521 -17.48 8.78 -12.47
C ASP A 521 -16.45 9.19 -13.52
N TYR A 522 -15.27 8.59 -13.46
CA TYR A 522 -14.13 8.92 -14.31
C TYR A 522 -13.75 7.70 -15.19
N ARG A 523 -13.72 7.90 -16.50
CA ARG A 523 -13.25 6.88 -17.46
C ARG A 523 -11.78 7.13 -17.77
N GLY A 524 -10.91 6.23 -17.34
CA GLY A 524 -9.46 6.34 -17.50
C GLY A 524 -8.70 5.66 -16.37
N THR A 525 -7.38 5.85 -16.35
CA THR A 525 -6.48 5.28 -15.35
C THR A 525 -6.52 6.09 -14.04
N TYR A 526 -6.00 5.48 -12.96
CA TYR A 526 -5.89 6.14 -11.66
C TYR A 526 -5.01 7.40 -11.73
N GLU A 527 -3.89 7.34 -12.46
CA GLU A 527 -2.99 8.50 -12.60
C GLU A 527 -3.69 9.66 -13.31
N GLN A 528 -4.42 9.40 -14.39
CA GLN A 528 -5.18 10.42 -15.13
C GLN A 528 -6.26 11.07 -14.24
N MET A 529 -7.00 10.27 -13.48
CA MET A 529 -7.99 10.79 -12.52
C MET A 529 -7.31 11.67 -11.47
N ARG A 530 -6.17 11.26 -10.94
CA ARG A 530 -5.41 12.00 -9.94
C ARG A 530 -4.93 13.35 -10.46
N GLU A 531 -4.42 13.40 -11.67
CA GLU A 531 -4.05 14.66 -12.33
C GLU A 531 -5.27 15.57 -12.51
N TYR A 532 -6.39 15.01 -12.93
CA TYR A 532 -7.65 15.74 -13.06
C TYR A 532 -8.08 16.35 -11.70
N LEU A 533 -8.05 15.59 -10.62
CA LEU A 533 -8.39 16.08 -9.28
C LEU A 533 -7.43 17.17 -8.80
N LYS A 534 -6.12 17.01 -9.01
CA LYS A 534 -5.12 18.05 -8.66
C LYS A 534 -5.39 19.36 -9.40
N ARG A 535 -5.71 19.28 -10.69
CA ARG A 535 -6.09 20.48 -11.47
C ARG A 535 -7.33 21.16 -10.89
N GLN A 536 -8.36 20.39 -10.53
CA GLN A 536 -9.57 20.95 -9.91
C GLN A 536 -9.31 21.57 -8.53
N GLU A 537 -8.44 21.01 -7.71
CA GLU A 537 -8.06 21.59 -6.41
C GLU A 537 -7.33 22.93 -6.58
N VAL A 538 -6.44 23.04 -7.55
CA VAL A 538 -5.76 24.29 -7.86
C VAL A 538 -6.78 25.35 -8.29
N PHE A 539 -7.72 25.02 -9.19
CA PHE A 539 -8.78 25.93 -9.60
C PHE A 539 -9.69 26.39 -8.43
N THR A 540 -10.05 25.46 -7.54
CA THR A 540 -10.87 25.81 -6.37
C THR A 540 -10.12 26.64 -5.33
N ARG A 541 -8.81 26.46 -5.17
CA ARG A 541 -7.96 27.28 -4.30
C ARG A 541 -7.79 28.70 -4.85
N THR A 542 -7.54 28.85 -6.14
CA THR A 542 -7.45 30.14 -6.81
C THR A 542 -8.79 30.89 -6.75
N ALA A 543 -9.90 30.23 -7.08
CA ALA A 543 -11.24 30.83 -6.97
C ALA A 543 -11.62 31.24 -5.53
N LYS A 544 -11.22 30.45 -4.52
CA LYS A 544 -11.42 30.82 -3.10
C LYS A 544 -10.49 31.95 -2.64
N ALA A 545 -9.28 32.06 -3.18
CA ALA A 545 -8.36 33.13 -2.91
C ALA A 545 -8.90 34.44 -3.52
N GLU A 546 -9.42 34.40 -4.73
CA GLU A 546 -10.08 35.54 -5.40
C GLU A 546 -11.37 35.97 -4.69
N ALA A 547 -12.21 35.04 -4.24
CA ALA A 547 -13.41 35.33 -3.46
C ALA A 547 -13.10 35.89 -2.06
N LYS A 548 -11.93 35.63 -1.47
CA LYS A 548 -11.44 36.27 -0.24
C LYS A 548 -10.87 37.66 -0.52
N ALA A 549 -10.28 37.89 -1.69
CA ALA A 549 -9.75 39.17 -2.11
C ALA A 549 -10.85 40.20 -2.43
N THR A 550 -12.08 39.78 -2.69
CA THR A 550 -13.24 40.63 -2.97
C THR A 550 -13.97 41.19 -1.73
N LYS A 551 -13.51 40.91 -0.49
CA LYS A 551 -13.97 41.62 0.70
C LYS A 551 -13.13 42.90 0.89
N PRO A 552 -13.71 44.12 0.91
CA PRO A 552 -12.92 45.35 0.93
C PRO A 552 -12.27 45.54 2.31
N ASP A 553 -10.99 45.22 2.43
CA ASP A 553 -10.18 45.68 3.55
C ASP A 553 -9.36 46.90 3.11
N LYS A 554 -9.49 47.99 3.88
CA LYS A 554 -9.03 49.35 3.55
C LYS A 554 -7.53 49.56 3.75
N SER A 555 -6.68 48.62 3.38
CA SER A 555 -5.22 48.83 3.43
C SER A 555 -4.44 47.89 2.50
N ALA A 556 -4.59 48.00 1.19
CA ALA A 556 -3.71 47.31 0.25
C ALA A 556 -3.06 48.28 -0.73
N LYS A 557 -1.75 48.14 -0.88
CA LYS A 557 -0.94 48.88 -1.86
C LYS A 557 -1.46 48.63 -3.27
N LYS A 558 -1.60 49.69 -4.05
CA LYS A 558 -2.07 49.70 -5.44
C LYS A 558 -1.11 48.90 -6.32
N SER A 559 -1.57 47.75 -6.85
CA SER A 559 -0.99 47.12 -8.03
C SER A 559 -1.20 48.00 -9.26
N SER A 560 -0.27 47.99 -10.22
CA SER A 560 -0.38 48.87 -11.38
C SER A 560 -1.55 48.42 -12.29
N PRO A 561 -2.39 49.36 -12.77
CA PRO A 561 -3.59 49.04 -13.57
C PRO A 561 -3.29 48.34 -14.91
N ASN A 562 -2.04 48.18 -15.27
CA ASN A 562 -1.57 47.58 -16.53
C ASN A 562 -1.35 46.07 -16.40
N LYS A 563 -1.01 45.56 -15.19
CA LYS A 563 -0.78 44.14 -14.92
C LYS A 563 -2.12 43.38 -14.89
N GLU A 564 -3.11 43.88 -14.17
CA GLU A 564 -4.46 43.32 -14.09
C GLU A 564 -5.16 43.20 -15.46
N LYS A 565 -4.95 44.19 -16.33
CA LYS A 565 -5.49 44.17 -17.70
C LYS A 565 -4.82 43.14 -18.58
N ARG A 566 -3.52 42.85 -18.37
CA ARG A 566 -2.78 41.81 -19.12
C ARG A 566 -3.18 40.43 -18.68
N ILE A 567 -3.31 40.18 -17.39
CA ILE A 567 -3.78 38.91 -16.82
C ILE A 567 -5.22 38.63 -17.31
N ALA A 568 -6.14 39.57 -17.18
CA ALA A 568 -7.52 39.43 -17.64
C ALA A 568 -7.66 39.22 -19.17
N LYS A 569 -6.66 39.61 -19.98
CA LYS A 569 -6.63 39.33 -21.40
C LYS A 569 -6.23 37.88 -21.63
N ILE A 570 -5.17 37.41 -20.98
CA ILE A 570 -4.69 36.02 -21.13
C ILE A 570 -5.75 35.02 -20.63
N GLU A 571 -6.45 35.31 -19.54
CA GLU A 571 -7.56 34.48 -19.04
C GLU A 571 -8.72 34.37 -20.03
N ARG A 572 -9.04 35.44 -20.78
CA ARG A 572 -10.04 35.38 -21.86
C ARG A 572 -9.56 34.55 -23.04
N ASP A 573 -8.29 34.67 -23.38
CA ASP A 573 -7.70 33.91 -24.48
C ASP A 573 -7.64 32.39 -24.11
N ILE A 574 -7.33 32.04 -22.87
CA ILE A 574 -7.39 30.67 -22.31
C ILE A 574 -8.83 30.12 -22.41
N ALA A 575 -9.82 30.86 -21.89
CA ALA A 575 -11.22 30.42 -21.93
C ALA A 575 -11.78 30.27 -23.35
N ALA A 576 -11.27 31.05 -24.32
CA ALA A 576 -11.65 30.92 -25.74
C ALA A 576 -11.06 29.62 -26.35
N MET A 577 -9.82 29.27 -26.01
CA MET A 577 -9.19 28.05 -26.50
C MET A 577 -9.79 26.78 -25.87
N GLU A 578 -10.10 26.81 -24.57
CA GLU A 578 -10.81 25.70 -23.92
C GLU A 578 -12.17 25.42 -24.55
N LYS A 579 -12.89 26.50 -24.93
CA LYS A 579 -14.15 26.35 -25.65
C LYS A 579 -13.98 25.77 -27.04
N GLN A 580 -12.87 26.05 -27.71
CA GLN A 580 -12.55 25.45 -29.01
C GLN A 580 -12.20 23.96 -28.88
N ILE A 581 -11.47 23.59 -27.84
CA ILE A 581 -11.16 22.17 -27.55
C ILE A 581 -12.45 21.39 -27.29
N ALA A 582 -13.36 21.93 -26.46
CA ALA A 582 -14.66 21.30 -26.21
C ALA A 582 -15.50 21.12 -27.49
N ALA A 583 -15.48 22.10 -28.40
CA ALA A 583 -16.18 22.00 -29.69
C ALA A 583 -15.54 20.95 -30.63
N LEU A 584 -14.21 20.80 -30.59
CA LEU A 584 -13.50 19.75 -31.33
C LEU A 584 -13.78 18.37 -30.76
N GLU A 585 -13.91 18.23 -29.45
CA GLU A 585 -14.28 16.96 -28.78
C GLU A 585 -15.72 16.53 -29.15
N GLU A 586 -16.63 17.48 -29.25
CA GLU A 586 -17.99 17.23 -29.69
C GLU A 586 -18.01 16.82 -31.19
N ALA A 587 -17.17 17.45 -32.02
CA ALA A 587 -17.01 17.10 -33.44
C ALA A 587 -16.31 15.73 -33.65
N GLU A 588 -15.36 15.34 -32.78
CA GLU A 588 -14.75 13.99 -32.76
C GLU A 588 -15.80 12.92 -32.42
N GLN A 589 -16.72 13.18 -31.49
CA GLN A 589 -17.80 12.27 -31.15
C GLN A 589 -18.83 12.12 -32.30
N GLU A 590 -19.18 13.20 -32.97
CA GLU A 590 -20.10 13.17 -34.14
C GLU A 590 -19.52 12.46 -35.37
N ASN A 591 -18.20 12.50 -35.53
CA ASN A 591 -17.51 11.89 -36.67
C ASN A 591 -16.75 10.59 -36.31
N ALA A 592 -17.14 9.89 -35.25
CA ALA A 592 -16.47 8.70 -34.73
C ALA A 592 -16.25 7.55 -35.72
N SER A 593 -16.95 7.55 -36.88
CA SER A 593 -16.82 6.55 -37.92
C SER A 593 -15.93 6.97 -39.11
N ASP A 594 -15.46 8.21 -39.18
CA ASP A 594 -14.63 8.75 -40.26
C ASP A 594 -13.18 8.94 -39.83
N TYR A 595 -12.32 7.96 -40.10
CA TYR A 595 -10.92 7.94 -39.67
C TYR A 595 -10.09 9.13 -40.18
N GLN A 596 -10.35 9.63 -41.38
CA GLN A 596 -9.62 10.79 -41.92
C GLN A 596 -9.97 12.08 -41.20
N LYS A 597 -11.25 12.30 -40.91
CA LYS A 597 -11.70 13.46 -40.14
C LYS A 597 -11.22 13.41 -38.68
N LEU A 598 -11.20 12.22 -38.07
CA LEU A 598 -10.66 12.06 -36.71
C LEU A 598 -9.17 12.42 -36.63
N MET A 599 -8.37 12.06 -37.63
CA MET A 599 -6.95 12.48 -37.65
C MET A 599 -6.79 13.99 -37.86
N GLU A 600 -7.62 14.64 -38.67
CA GLU A 600 -7.59 16.09 -38.87
C GLU A 600 -8.02 16.85 -37.59
N LEU A 601 -9.10 16.40 -36.94
CA LEU A 601 -9.58 16.98 -35.66
C LEU A 601 -8.58 16.77 -34.54
N GLY A 602 -7.96 15.58 -34.46
CA GLY A 602 -6.91 15.28 -33.51
C GLY A 602 -5.67 16.19 -33.66
N ALA A 603 -5.23 16.42 -34.93
CA ALA A 603 -4.11 17.33 -35.20
C ALA A 603 -4.44 18.78 -34.83
N GLN A 604 -5.66 19.25 -35.09
CA GLN A 604 -6.10 20.59 -34.66
C GLN A 604 -6.19 20.73 -33.15
N LYS A 605 -6.61 19.68 -32.46
CA LYS A 605 -6.67 19.63 -31.00
C LYS A 605 -5.29 19.66 -30.37
N GLU A 606 -4.30 18.96 -30.94
CA GLU A 606 -2.91 19.02 -30.49
C GLU A 606 -2.31 20.40 -30.67
N GLU A 607 -2.57 21.09 -31.79
CA GLU A 607 -2.09 22.43 -32.04
C GLU A 607 -2.68 23.46 -31.06
N ILE A 608 -3.98 23.37 -30.78
CA ILE A 608 -4.64 24.25 -29.80
C ILE A 608 -4.17 23.96 -28.37
N ASN A 609 -3.93 22.69 -28.01
CA ASN A 609 -3.37 22.32 -26.71
C ASN A 609 -1.94 22.87 -26.52
N ALA A 610 -1.10 22.86 -27.56
CA ALA A 610 0.21 23.47 -27.50
C ALA A 610 0.16 24.99 -27.28
N GLN A 611 -0.76 25.69 -27.96
CA GLN A 611 -0.98 27.14 -27.78
C GLN A 611 -1.55 27.45 -26.39
N LEU A 612 -2.40 26.60 -25.86
CA LEU A 612 -2.97 26.71 -24.51
C LEU A 612 -1.89 26.60 -23.43
N LEU A 613 -0.96 25.67 -23.60
CA LEU A 613 0.22 25.53 -22.70
C LEU A 613 1.09 26.80 -22.69
N GLU A 614 1.35 27.41 -23.85
CA GLU A 614 2.11 28.65 -23.90
C GLU A 614 1.38 29.85 -23.22
N LEU A 615 0.05 29.84 -23.25
CA LEU A 615 -0.74 30.86 -22.57
C LEU A 615 -0.74 30.66 -21.04
N TYR A 616 -0.74 29.41 -20.59
CA TYR A 616 -0.61 29.10 -19.16
C TYR A 616 0.76 29.49 -18.63
N ASP A 617 1.86 29.21 -19.35
CA ASP A 617 3.20 29.63 -18.96
C ASP A 617 3.31 31.17 -18.84
N LYS A 618 2.73 31.91 -19.81
CA LYS A 618 2.69 33.37 -19.78
C LYS A 618 1.82 33.93 -18.66
N TRP A 619 0.75 33.22 -18.29
CA TRP A 619 -0.11 33.57 -17.19
C TRP A 619 0.60 33.37 -15.85
N GLU A 620 1.35 32.27 -15.70
CA GLU A 620 2.13 31.94 -14.51
C GLU A 620 3.27 32.95 -14.31
N GLU A 621 4.04 33.27 -15.35
CA GLU A 621 5.07 34.32 -15.30
C GLU A 621 4.54 35.69 -14.86
N LEU A 622 3.37 36.10 -15.37
CA LEU A 622 2.75 37.37 -15.00
C LEU A 622 2.05 37.36 -13.63
N SER A 623 1.74 36.18 -13.12
CA SER A 623 1.13 36.00 -11.80
C SER A 623 2.18 36.07 -10.69
N ASP A 624 3.39 35.54 -10.95
CA ASP A 624 4.51 35.47 -9.99
C ASP A 624 5.34 36.79 -9.92
N GLU A 625 5.28 37.65 -10.95
CA GLU A 625 5.80 39.03 -10.89
C GLU A 625 4.91 39.99 -10.05
#